data_24f15eb57f73a9547e80d3602199d03b
#
_entry.id   24f15eb57f73a9547e80d3602199d03b
#
_cell.length_a   1.000
_cell.length_b   1.000
_cell.length_c   1.000
_cell.angle_alpha   90.00
_cell.angle_beta   90.00
_cell.angle_gamma   90.00
#
_symmetry.space_group_name_H-M   'P 1'
#
loop_
_entity.id
_entity.type
_entity.pdbx_description
1 polymer ?
#
loop_
_entity_poly.entity_id
_entity_poly.type
_entity_poly.pdbx_seq_one_letter_code
_entity_poly.pdbx_strand_id
1 'polypeptide(L)'
;MRDGMGRLCIAKFPKPSDTDDVSAWEYVALQIARLAGICVPDFRLVRFGGRSILLLDRFDRSQAGRVPYISGLTAVQGRDGGSYSYLELVEFIEEHGSSPMYDLHELWKQMLLTCALGNTDNHLRNYGFLHDGKGRRLSPAFDVNPTQGDFDKSLSTAIDFDVRDADPRAAFGVREYFRLSAEEARHIASQTANVVARWKGLARKAGIDSRSVKEMSSCFECGKRRLREIAR
;
A
#
# COMPACT_ATOMS: atom_id res chain seq x y z
N MET A 1 7.14 18.69 8.18
CA MET A 1 8.42 19.20 8.74
C MET A 1 9.51 19.19 7.68
N ARG A 2 10.72 19.70 7.96
CA ARG A 2 11.91 19.53 7.11
C ARG A 2 12.87 18.56 7.79
N ASP A 3 13.51 17.70 7.00
CA ASP A 3 14.57 16.83 7.50
C ASP A 3 15.91 17.55 7.62
N GLY A 4 16.95 16.84 8.10
CA GLY A 4 18.30 17.41 8.25
C GLY A 4 18.97 17.87 6.93
N MET A 5 18.39 17.49 5.77
CA MET A 5 18.80 17.94 4.42
C MET A 5 17.87 19.01 3.85
N GLY A 6 16.94 19.54 4.63
CA GLY A 6 15.98 20.57 4.22
C GLY A 6 14.79 20.06 3.38
N ARG A 7 14.65 18.76 3.13
CA ARG A 7 13.53 18.17 2.36
C ARG A 7 12.25 18.17 3.18
N LEU A 8 11.13 18.46 2.54
CA LEU A 8 9.82 18.39 3.19
C LEU A 8 9.40 16.94 3.38
N CYS A 9 9.11 16.56 4.61
CA CYS A 9 8.67 15.22 4.94
C CYS A 9 7.47 15.22 5.90
N ILE A 10 6.75 14.09 5.90
CA ILE A 10 5.76 13.74 6.92
C ILE A 10 6.48 12.86 7.93
N ALA A 11 6.26 13.11 9.22
CA ALA A 11 6.74 12.26 10.30
C ALA A 11 5.54 11.59 10.96
N LYS A 12 5.57 10.25 10.99
CA LYS A 12 4.59 9.44 11.72
C LYS A 12 5.21 9.04 13.05
N PHE A 13 4.59 9.47 14.12
CA PHE A 13 4.99 9.19 15.49
C PHE A 13 4.09 8.07 16.05
N PRO A 14 4.64 7.18 16.89
CA PRO A 14 3.82 6.20 17.59
C PRO A 14 2.86 6.92 18.55
N LYS A 15 1.64 6.41 18.63
CA LYS A 15 0.64 6.88 19.62
C LYS A 15 0.97 6.27 20.99
N PRO A 16 0.58 6.93 22.10
CA PRO A 16 0.73 6.34 23.43
C PRO A 16 -0.02 5.03 23.63
N SER A 17 -1.10 4.82 22.85
CA SER A 17 -1.95 3.62 22.89
C SER A 17 -1.42 2.47 22.03
N ASP A 18 -0.39 2.69 21.22
CA ASP A 18 0.13 1.64 20.34
C ASP A 18 0.82 0.56 21.20
N THR A 19 0.36 -0.67 21.07
CA THR A 19 0.95 -1.85 21.71
C THR A 19 2.14 -2.40 20.92
N ASP A 20 2.19 -2.07 19.63
CA ASP A 20 3.23 -2.47 18.68
C ASP A 20 3.94 -1.27 18.09
N ASP A 21 5.11 -1.52 17.49
CA ASP A 21 5.86 -0.50 16.75
C ASP A 21 5.26 -0.31 15.34
N VAL A 22 4.07 0.33 15.26
CA VAL A 22 3.32 0.55 14.01
C VAL A 22 4.19 1.24 12.96
N SER A 23 5.00 2.22 13.37
CA SER A 23 5.91 2.93 12.46
C SER A 23 6.97 2.02 11.84
N ALA A 24 7.50 1.06 12.61
CA ALA A 24 8.45 0.08 12.11
C ALA A 24 7.77 -0.96 11.20
N TRP A 25 6.54 -1.36 11.50
CA TRP A 25 5.78 -2.25 10.63
C TRP A 25 5.38 -1.60 9.30
N GLU A 26 4.95 -0.34 9.30
CA GLU A 26 4.72 0.42 8.05
C GLU A 26 6.02 0.56 7.24
N TYR A 27 7.15 0.82 7.90
CA TYR A 27 8.46 0.84 7.25
C TYR A 27 8.78 -0.50 6.57
N VAL A 28 8.53 -1.64 7.22
CA VAL A 28 8.73 -2.98 6.64
C VAL A 28 7.80 -3.19 5.44
N ALA A 29 6.53 -2.81 5.55
CA ALA A 29 5.57 -2.92 4.45
C ALA A 29 5.96 -2.06 3.24
N LEU A 30 6.43 -0.83 3.46
CA LEU A 30 6.94 0.03 2.40
C LEU A 30 8.22 -0.52 1.75
N GLN A 31 9.11 -1.18 2.51
CA GLN A 31 10.24 -1.89 1.93
C GLN A 31 9.80 -3.06 1.05
N ILE A 32 8.80 -3.82 1.48
CA ILE A 32 8.20 -4.90 0.68
C ILE A 32 7.59 -4.31 -0.59
N ALA A 33 6.79 -3.25 -0.49
CA ALA A 33 6.19 -2.56 -1.62
C ALA A 33 7.25 -2.13 -2.66
N ARG A 34 8.30 -1.43 -2.22
CA ARG A 34 9.42 -0.99 -3.07
C ARG A 34 10.11 -2.17 -3.76
N LEU A 35 10.40 -3.24 -3.04
CA LEU A 35 11.04 -4.44 -3.58
C LEU A 35 10.13 -5.21 -4.55
N ALA A 36 8.81 -5.12 -4.39
CA ALA A 36 7.82 -5.67 -5.30
C ALA A 36 7.56 -4.78 -6.53
N GLY A 37 8.30 -3.69 -6.69
CA GLY A 37 8.16 -2.76 -7.82
C GLY A 37 6.92 -1.88 -7.73
N ILE A 38 6.41 -1.63 -6.54
CA ILE A 38 5.36 -0.64 -6.27
C ILE A 38 6.03 0.71 -6.01
N CYS A 39 5.49 1.76 -6.64
CA CYS A 39 5.95 3.11 -6.42
C CYS A 39 5.62 3.55 -4.99
N VAL A 40 6.62 3.92 -4.22
CA VAL A 40 6.50 4.44 -2.85
C VAL A 40 7.33 5.71 -2.72
N PRO A 41 6.98 6.67 -1.84
CA PRO A 41 7.82 7.82 -1.58
C PRO A 41 9.18 7.38 -1.02
N ASP A 42 10.17 8.26 -1.00
CA ASP A 42 11.36 8.02 -0.19
C ASP A 42 10.98 8.01 1.29
N PHE A 43 11.50 7.03 2.01
CA PHE A 43 11.16 6.84 3.41
C PHE A 43 12.37 6.36 4.22
N ARG A 44 12.38 6.65 5.50
CA ARG A 44 13.39 6.20 6.44
C ARG A 44 12.80 6.05 7.84
N LEU A 45 13.31 5.08 8.57
CA LEU A 45 12.99 4.87 9.97
C LEU A 45 14.10 5.50 10.82
N VAL A 46 13.73 6.34 11.76
CA VAL A 46 14.64 6.91 12.76
C VAL A 46 14.18 6.50 14.15
N ARG A 47 15.11 6.41 15.10
CA ARG A 47 14.80 6.10 16.49
C ARG A 47 15.11 7.29 17.36
N PHE A 48 14.16 7.67 18.19
CA PHE A 48 14.32 8.76 19.16
C PHE A 48 13.61 8.36 20.47
N GLY A 49 14.30 8.48 21.59
CA GLY A 49 13.77 8.10 22.89
C GLY A 49 13.28 6.64 22.98
N GLY A 50 13.91 5.71 22.27
CA GLY A 50 13.52 4.30 22.21
C GLY A 50 12.33 4.01 21.31
N ARG A 51 11.73 5.02 20.66
CA ARG A 51 10.56 4.87 19.76
C ARG A 51 10.98 5.05 18.30
N SER A 52 10.31 4.32 17.42
CA SER A 52 10.47 4.44 15.97
C SER A 52 9.62 5.61 15.44
N ILE A 53 10.22 6.40 14.56
CA ILE A 53 9.54 7.48 13.83
C ILE A 53 9.74 7.21 12.35
N LEU A 54 8.66 7.05 11.60
CA LEU A 54 8.72 6.89 10.15
C LEU A 54 8.69 8.26 9.49
N LEU A 55 9.71 8.55 8.69
CA LEU A 55 9.78 9.75 7.87
C LEU A 55 9.52 9.38 6.43
N LEU A 56 8.58 10.10 5.78
CA LEU A 56 8.19 9.93 4.39
C LEU A 56 8.41 11.26 3.66
N ASP A 57 9.15 11.23 2.56
CA ASP A 57 9.32 12.43 1.75
C ASP A 57 7.99 12.79 1.07
N ARG A 58 7.67 14.06 0.99
CA ARG A 58 6.42 14.54 0.40
C ARG A 58 6.48 14.45 -1.12
N PHE A 59 5.69 13.57 -1.70
CA PHE A 59 5.55 13.40 -3.15
C PHE A 59 4.69 14.51 -3.82
N ASP A 60 3.91 15.26 -3.04
CA ASP A 60 3.13 16.40 -3.50
C ASP A 60 3.94 17.72 -3.49
N ARG A 61 5.27 17.59 -3.56
CA ARG A 61 6.22 18.70 -3.62
C ARG A 61 7.29 18.44 -4.67
N SER A 62 7.59 19.45 -5.46
CA SER A 62 8.69 19.47 -6.42
C SER A 62 9.58 20.70 -6.19
N GLN A 63 10.64 20.83 -6.97
CA GLN A 63 11.45 22.04 -6.96
C GLN A 63 10.65 23.27 -7.42
N ALA A 64 9.65 23.11 -8.28
CA ALA A 64 8.75 24.15 -8.74
C ALA A 64 7.65 24.53 -7.73
N GLY A 65 7.51 23.80 -6.61
CA GLY A 65 6.52 24.09 -5.59
C GLY A 65 5.55 22.95 -5.29
N ARG A 66 4.28 23.26 -5.11
CA ARG A 66 3.24 22.28 -4.81
C ARG A 66 2.77 21.58 -6.09
N VAL A 67 2.64 20.26 -6.02
CA VAL A 67 1.94 19.45 -7.02
C VAL A 67 0.49 19.30 -6.56
N PRO A 68 -0.51 19.70 -7.36
CA PRO A 68 -1.92 19.55 -6.98
C PRO A 68 -2.25 18.06 -6.73
N TYR A 69 -2.90 17.80 -5.60
CA TYR A 69 -3.24 16.48 -5.11
C TYR A 69 -4.70 16.41 -4.73
N ILE A 70 -5.35 15.29 -5.03
CA ILE A 70 -6.66 14.93 -4.49
C ILE A 70 -6.60 13.50 -3.95
N SER A 71 -7.37 13.19 -2.90
CA SER A 71 -7.51 11.82 -2.42
C SER A 71 -8.38 10.98 -3.37
N GLY A 72 -8.25 9.67 -3.32
CA GLY A 72 -9.14 8.75 -4.04
C GLY A 72 -10.60 8.99 -3.67
N LEU A 73 -10.90 9.23 -2.38
CA LEU A 73 -12.26 9.57 -1.96
C LEU A 73 -12.81 10.83 -2.65
N THR A 74 -11.97 11.86 -2.76
CA THR A 74 -12.35 13.09 -3.50
C THR A 74 -12.49 12.83 -4.99
N ALA A 75 -11.61 11.99 -5.55
CA ALA A 75 -11.64 11.65 -6.99
C ALA A 75 -12.95 10.99 -7.40
N VAL A 76 -13.45 10.06 -6.58
CA VAL A 76 -14.75 9.39 -6.82
C VAL A 76 -15.95 10.18 -6.28
N GLN A 77 -15.76 11.44 -5.88
CA GLN A 77 -16.79 12.29 -5.27
C GLN A 77 -17.47 11.64 -4.04
N GLY A 78 -16.70 10.80 -3.35
CA GLY A 78 -17.19 10.00 -2.25
C GLY A 78 -17.37 10.80 -0.95
N ARG A 79 -18.09 10.20 0.00
CA ARG A 79 -18.34 10.73 1.35
C ARG A 79 -17.83 9.76 2.39
N ASP A 80 -17.50 10.28 3.57
CA ASP A 80 -17.11 9.46 4.72
C ASP A 80 -18.22 8.50 5.10
N GLY A 81 -17.85 7.24 5.39
CA GLY A 81 -18.79 6.17 5.71
C GLY A 81 -19.50 5.56 4.49
N GLY A 82 -19.22 6.03 3.28
CA GLY A 82 -19.70 5.40 2.05
C GLY A 82 -19.01 4.07 1.77
N SER A 83 -19.65 3.22 0.97
CA SER A 83 -19.09 1.95 0.51
C SER A 83 -18.53 2.14 -0.90
N TYR A 84 -17.26 1.82 -1.08
CA TYR A 84 -16.52 2.02 -2.33
C TYR A 84 -15.69 0.79 -2.67
N SER A 85 -15.34 0.65 -3.94
CA SER A 85 -14.48 -0.40 -4.46
C SER A 85 -13.26 0.18 -5.19
N TYR A 86 -12.32 -0.67 -5.55
CA TYR A 86 -11.21 -0.27 -6.42
C TYR A 86 -11.68 0.04 -7.86
N LEU A 87 -12.85 -0.45 -8.26
CA LEU A 87 -13.36 -0.24 -9.62
C LEU A 87 -13.74 1.23 -9.88
N GLU A 88 -14.18 1.98 -8.86
CA GLU A 88 -14.37 3.44 -9.00
C GLU A 88 -13.04 4.17 -9.21
N LEU A 89 -11.93 3.68 -8.61
CA LEU A 89 -10.61 4.24 -8.90
C LEU A 89 -10.14 3.88 -10.31
N VAL A 90 -10.48 2.68 -10.81
CA VAL A 90 -10.21 2.28 -12.20
C VAL A 90 -10.91 3.22 -13.16
N GLU A 91 -12.21 3.46 -12.98
CA GLU A 91 -13.01 4.37 -13.79
C GLU A 91 -12.40 5.78 -13.81
N PHE A 92 -12.04 6.30 -12.63
CA PHE A 92 -11.39 7.61 -12.53
C PHE A 92 -10.05 7.67 -13.27
N ILE A 93 -9.24 6.61 -13.21
CA ILE A 93 -7.95 6.55 -13.94
C ILE A 93 -8.19 6.52 -15.45
N GLU A 94 -9.19 5.77 -15.93
CA GLU A 94 -9.53 5.71 -17.35
C GLU A 94 -10.01 7.05 -17.91
N GLU A 95 -10.82 7.79 -17.14
CA GLU A 95 -11.37 9.07 -17.56
C GLU A 95 -10.39 10.25 -17.45
N HIS A 96 -9.55 10.26 -16.40
CA HIS A 96 -8.77 11.44 -16.02
C HIS A 96 -7.26 11.23 -16.01
N GLY A 97 -6.81 9.99 -16.22
CA GLY A 97 -5.41 9.61 -16.13
C GLY A 97 -4.59 10.11 -17.31
N SER A 98 -3.37 10.60 -17.08
CA SER A 98 -2.41 10.94 -18.13
C SER A 98 -1.59 9.72 -18.60
N SER A 99 -1.61 8.62 -17.86
CA SER A 99 -0.96 7.34 -18.20
C SER A 99 -1.79 6.17 -17.67
N PRO A 100 -3.02 5.96 -18.19
CA PRO A 100 -3.98 5.01 -17.58
C PRO A 100 -3.41 3.60 -17.43
N MET A 101 -2.79 3.04 -18.46
CA MET A 101 -2.24 1.68 -18.42
C MET A 101 -1.23 1.48 -17.30
N TYR A 102 -0.31 2.43 -17.12
CA TYR A 102 0.68 2.36 -16.05
C TYR A 102 0.01 2.45 -14.67
N ASP A 103 -0.92 3.40 -14.50
CA ASP A 103 -1.56 3.67 -13.22
C ASP A 103 -2.54 2.55 -12.81
N LEU A 104 -3.21 1.90 -13.79
CA LEU A 104 -4.03 0.71 -13.54
C LEU A 104 -3.19 -0.47 -13.04
N HIS A 105 -2.07 -0.77 -13.70
CA HIS A 105 -1.16 -1.82 -13.25
C HIS A 105 -0.58 -1.51 -11.87
N GLU A 106 -0.25 -0.26 -11.60
CA GLU A 106 0.26 0.18 -10.31
C GLU A 106 -0.79 0.06 -9.21
N LEU A 107 -2.04 0.46 -9.48
CA LEU A 107 -3.16 0.31 -8.55
C LEU A 107 -3.44 -1.16 -8.23
N TRP A 108 -3.39 -2.03 -9.24
CA TRP A 108 -3.56 -3.47 -9.02
C TRP A 108 -2.46 -4.06 -8.14
N LYS A 109 -1.20 -3.68 -8.34
CA LYS A 109 -0.08 -4.12 -7.47
C LYS A 109 -0.27 -3.66 -6.02
N GLN A 110 -0.73 -2.42 -5.83
CA GLN A 110 -1.03 -1.88 -4.50
C GLN A 110 -2.17 -2.68 -3.84
N MET A 111 -3.26 -2.97 -4.57
CA MET A 111 -4.38 -3.79 -4.12
C MET A 111 -3.93 -5.21 -3.76
N LEU A 112 -3.15 -5.86 -4.62
CA LEU A 112 -2.62 -7.21 -4.40
C LEU A 112 -1.79 -7.28 -3.11
N LEU A 113 -0.92 -6.28 -2.88
CA LEU A 113 -0.11 -6.20 -1.68
C LEU A 113 -0.97 -5.91 -0.44
N THR A 114 -1.95 -5.02 -0.54
CA THR A 114 -2.95 -4.75 0.50
C THR A 114 -3.62 -6.04 0.98
N CYS A 115 -4.10 -6.85 0.04
CA CYS A 115 -4.68 -8.15 0.33
C CYS A 115 -3.66 -9.11 0.99
N ALA A 116 -2.43 -9.15 0.48
CA ALA A 116 -1.39 -10.02 0.99
C ALA A 116 -0.92 -9.67 2.40
N LEU A 117 -0.98 -8.39 2.79
CA LEU A 117 -0.64 -7.90 4.12
C LEU A 117 -1.86 -7.80 5.05
N GLY A 118 -3.05 -8.12 4.56
CA GLY A 118 -4.29 -8.01 5.32
C GLY A 118 -4.52 -6.59 5.86
N ASN A 119 -4.18 -5.56 5.08
CA ASN A 119 -4.34 -4.16 5.46
C ASN A 119 -5.83 -3.76 5.42
N THR A 120 -6.54 -3.96 6.53
CA THR A 120 -7.99 -3.73 6.63
C THR A 120 -8.37 -2.24 6.62
N ASP A 121 -7.46 -1.35 7.06
CA ASP A 121 -7.69 0.11 7.12
C ASP A 121 -7.36 0.79 5.79
N ASN A 122 -7.55 0.06 4.69
CA ASN A 122 -7.22 0.54 3.36
C ASN A 122 -8.42 1.28 2.73
N HIS A 123 -8.72 2.46 3.23
CA HIS A 123 -9.80 3.31 2.73
C HIS A 123 -9.34 4.23 1.57
N LEU A 124 -10.29 4.78 0.80
CA LEU A 124 -9.98 5.58 -0.40
C LEU A 124 -9.16 6.86 -0.14
N ARG A 125 -8.98 7.30 1.11
CA ARG A 125 -8.04 8.38 1.43
C ARG A 125 -6.57 7.93 1.43
N ASN A 126 -6.31 6.62 1.46
CA ASN A 126 -4.96 6.05 1.34
C ASN A 126 -4.51 5.92 -0.13
N TYR A 127 -5.35 6.32 -1.05
CA TYR A 127 -5.04 6.52 -2.46
C TYR A 127 -5.10 8.00 -2.79
N GLY A 128 -4.36 8.42 -3.81
CA GLY A 128 -4.41 9.80 -4.24
C GLY A 128 -3.95 9.96 -5.68
N PHE A 129 -4.22 11.14 -6.20
CA PHE A 129 -3.89 11.50 -7.56
C PHE A 129 -3.20 12.86 -7.61
N LEU A 130 -2.05 12.87 -8.29
CA LEU A 130 -1.24 14.06 -8.54
C LEU A 130 -1.57 14.59 -9.94
N HIS A 131 -1.54 15.91 -10.12
CA HIS A 131 -1.67 16.51 -11.45
C HIS A 131 -0.28 16.73 -12.07
N ASP A 132 -0.04 16.18 -13.25
CA ASP A 132 1.26 16.25 -13.95
C ASP A 132 1.30 17.30 -15.09
N GLY A 133 0.25 18.13 -15.19
CA GLY A 133 0.09 19.11 -16.27
C GLY A 133 -0.70 18.60 -17.47
N LYS A 134 -0.89 17.29 -17.61
CA LYS A 134 -1.65 16.65 -18.70
C LYS A 134 -2.91 15.95 -18.21
N GLY A 135 -2.89 15.47 -16.97
CA GLY A 135 -3.99 14.75 -16.36
C GLY A 135 -3.65 14.35 -14.92
N ARG A 136 -4.24 13.27 -14.47
CA ARG A 136 -4.01 12.71 -13.14
C ARG A 136 -3.09 11.51 -13.22
N ARG A 137 -2.24 11.34 -12.21
CA ARG A 137 -1.35 10.19 -12.03
C ARG A 137 -1.59 9.61 -10.65
N LEU A 138 -1.69 8.31 -10.54
CA LEU A 138 -1.76 7.64 -9.25
C LEU A 138 -0.55 8.04 -8.40
N SER A 139 -0.77 8.40 -7.15
CA SER A 139 0.30 8.74 -6.22
C SER A 139 1.13 7.50 -5.84
N PRO A 140 2.36 7.68 -5.38
CA PRO A 140 3.06 6.63 -4.67
C PRO A 140 2.20 6.05 -3.54
N ALA A 141 2.33 4.75 -3.26
CA ALA A 141 1.63 4.10 -2.16
C ALA A 141 2.15 4.61 -0.80
N PHE A 142 1.25 4.87 0.11
CA PHE A 142 1.53 5.32 1.48
C PHE A 142 0.50 4.70 2.41
N ASP A 143 0.77 4.74 3.71
CA ASP A 143 -0.10 4.20 4.75
C ASP A 143 -0.39 2.71 4.58
N VAL A 144 0.65 1.97 4.25
CA VAL A 144 0.60 0.51 4.04
C VAL A 144 0.92 -0.18 5.35
N ASN A 145 -0.11 -0.66 6.05
CA ASN A 145 0.03 -1.25 7.37
C ASN A 145 -0.37 -2.74 7.36
N PRO A 146 0.54 -3.68 7.71
CA PRO A 146 0.14 -5.06 7.89
C PRO A 146 -0.73 -5.17 9.17
N THR A 147 -1.77 -5.97 9.11
CA THR A 147 -2.65 -6.18 10.26
C THR A 147 -2.42 -7.58 10.84
N GLN A 148 -2.27 -7.68 12.16
CA GLN A 148 -2.12 -8.95 12.88
C GLN A 148 -3.39 -9.82 12.79
N GLY A 149 -3.24 -11.14 13.04
CA GLY A 149 -4.32 -12.10 13.19
C GLY A 149 -4.68 -12.88 11.91
N ASP A 150 -5.71 -13.69 12.03
CA ASP A 150 -6.16 -14.58 10.97
C ASP A 150 -6.94 -13.86 9.87
N PHE A 151 -7.09 -14.52 8.73
CA PHE A 151 -7.38 -13.95 7.41
C PHE A 151 -8.85 -13.70 7.07
N ASP A 152 -9.79 -13.80 7.98
CA ASP A 152 -11.18 -13.38 7.75
C ASP A 152 -11.29 -11.85 7.95
N LYS A 153 -10.49 -11.12 7.18
CA LYS A 153 -10.39 -9.65 7.28
C LYS A 153 -11.15 -8.99 6.16
N SER A 154 -12.06 -8.12 6.53
CA SER A 154 -12.79 -7.28 5.59
C SER A 154 -12.02 -5.99 5.31
N LEU A 155 -11.80 -5.69 4.04
CA LEU A 155 -11.18 -4.46 3.57
C LEU A 155 -12.16 -3.27 3.69
N SER A 156 -11.65 -2.10 4.04
CA SER A 156 -12.44 -0.85 4.01
C SER A 156 -12.85 -0.47 2.59
N THR A 157 -11.99 -0.69 1.59
CA THR A 157 -12.31 -0.55 0.17
C THR A 157 -12.52 -1.94 -0.43
N ALA A 158 -13.67 -2.20 -1.03
CA ALA A 158 -13.98 -3.46 -1.68
C ALA A 158 -13.08 -3.69 -2.91
N ILE A 159 -12.78 -4.96 -3.21
CA ILE A 159 -11.99 -5.34 -4.40
C ILE A 159 -12.81 -5.09 -5.67
N ASP A 160 -14.07 -5.51 -5.65
CA ASP A 160 -15.11 -5.15 -6.58
C ASP A 160 -16.34 -4.63 -5.81
N PHE A 161 -17.54 -4.66 -6.39
CA PHE A 161 -18.73 -4.08 -5.75
C PHE A 161 -19.08 -4.71 -4.40
N ASP A 162 -18.83 -6.02 -4.20
CA ASP A 162 -19.29 -6.79 -3.04
C ASP A 162 -18.13 -7.47 -2.27
N VAL A 163 -17.02 -7.80 -2.94
CA VAL A 163 -15.93 -8.59 -2.36
C VAL A 163 -15.01 -7.70 -1.52
N ARG A 164 -14.99 -7.97 -0.21
CA ARG A 164 -14.16 -7.26 0.77
C ARG A 164 -13.11 -8.13 1.44
N ASP A 165 -13.02 -9.41 1.07
CA ASP A 165 -12.05 -10.31 1.68
C ASP A 165 -10.62 -9.88 1.33
N ALA A 166 -9.77 -9.72 2.34
CA ALA A 166 -8.36 -9.43 2.16
C ALA A 166 -7.62 -10.67 1.62
N ASP A 167 -8.00 -11.09 0.41
CA ASP A 167 -7.46 -12.26 -0.27
C ASP A 167 -6.83 -11.89 -1.61
N PRO A 168 -5.53 -12.13 -1.81
CA PRO A 168 -4.88 -11.92 -3.11
C PRO A 168 -5.55 -12.63 -4.28
N ARG A 169 -6.26 -13.75 -4.03
CA ARG A 169 -7.00 -14.49 -5.08
C ARG A 169 -8.20 -13.71 -5.59
N ALA A 170 -8.87 -12.95 -4.72
CA ALA A 170 -9.94 -12.05 -5.12
C ALA A 170 -9.39 -10.91 -6.01
N ALA A 171 -8.23 -10.31 -5.64
CA ALA A 171 -7.54 -9.34 -6.49
C ALA A 171 -7.18 -9.93 -7.86
N PHE A 172 -6.77 -11.20 -7.92
CA PHE A 172 -6.51 -11.87 -9.19
C PHE A 172 -7.78 -12.04 -10.04
N GLY A 173 -8.92 -12.29 -9.41
CA GLY A 173 -10.21 -12.42 -10.08
C GLY A 173 -10.62 -11.18 -10.89
N VAL A 174 -10.26 -10.00 -10.42
CA VAL A 174 -10.62 -8.71 -11.04
C VAL A 174 -9.53 -8.10 -11.94
N ARG A 175 -8.41 -8.80 -12.19
CA ARG A 175 -7.24 -8.30 -12.93
C ARG A 175 -7.55 -7.68 -14.28
N GLU A 176 -8.59 -8.16 -14.97
CA GLU A 176 -8.96 -7.70 -16.32
C GLU A 176 -9.46 -6.26 -16.32
N TYR A 177 -10.10 -5.79 -15.24
CA TYR A 177 -10.44 -4.38 -15.08
C TYR A 177 -9.19 -3.48 -15.03
N PHE A 178 -8.07 -4.02 -14.57
CA PHE A 178 -6.78 -3.34 -14.53
C PHE A 178 -5.95 -3.58 -15.79
N ARG A 179 -6.53 -4.13 -16.85
CA ARG A 179 -5.88 -4.40 -18.15
C ARG A 179 -4.71 -5.39 -18.05
N LEU A 180 -4.73 -6.28 -17.06
CA LEU A 180 -3.72 -7.32 -16.88
C LEU A 180 -4.21 -8.65 -17.45
N SER A 181 -3.37 -9.29 -18.25
CA SER A 181 -3.52 -10.70 -18.62
C SER A 181 -3.31 -11.62 -17.40
N ALA A 182 -3.78 -12.85 -17.49
CA ALA A 182 -3.55 -13.84 -16.44
C ALA A 182 -2.06 -14.14 -16.23
N GLU A 183 -1.25 -14.11 -17.30
CA GLU A 183 0.18 -14.36 -17.23
C GLU A 183 0.92 -13.22 -16.52
N GLU A 184 0.65 -11.95 -16.88
CA GLU A 184 1.21 -10.79 -16.20
C GLU A 184 0.84 -10.76 -14.72
N ALA A 185 -0.42 -11.01 -14.39
CA ALA A 185 -0.91 -11.04 -13.02
C ALA A 185 -0.23 -12.16 -12.19
N ARG A 186 -0.04 -13.37 -12.77
CA ARG A 186 0.73 -14.45 -12.14
C ARG A 186 2.18 -14.07 -11.92
N HIS A 187 2.81 -13.44 -12.91
CA HIS A 187 4.19 -12.98 -12.79
C HIS A 187 4.36 -11.99 -11.64
N ILE A 188 3.49 -10.98 -11.55
CA ILE A 188 3.49 -10.00 -10.47
C ILE A 188 3.25 -10.68 -9.11
N ALA A 189 2.29 -11.60 -9.02
CA ALA A 189 2.01 -12.35 -7.80
C ALA A 189 3.21 -13.18 -7.34
N SER A 190 3.91 -13.83 -8.27
CA SER A 190 5.15 -14.60 -8.01
C SER A 190 6.26 -13.70 -7.46
N GLN A 191 6.51 -12.57 -8.11
CA GLN A 191 7.50 -11.58 -7.63
C GLN A 191 7.14 -11.08 -6.24
N THR A 192 5.89 -10.70 -6.02
CA THR A 192 5.39 -10.22 -4.72
C THR A 192 5.54 -11.29 -3.64
N ALA A 193 5.22 -12.56 -3.92
CA ALA A 193 5.39 -13.68 -2.99
C ALA A 193 6.85 -13.86 -2.56
N ASN A 194 7.80 -13.73 -3.51
CA ASN A 194 9.24 -13.85 -3.24
C ASN A 194 9.75 -12.70 -2.36
N VAL A 195 9.22 -11.51 -2.54
CA VAL A 195 9.56 -10.34 -1.70
C VAL A 195 8.94 -10.47 -0.32
N VAL A 196 7.65 -10.81 -0.23
CA VAL A 196 6.94 -11.04 1.03
C VAL A 196 7.66 -12.11 1.86
N ALA A 197 8.18 -13.17 1.25
CA ALA A 197 8.95 -14.20 1.97
C ALA A 197 10.16 -13.67 2.76
N ARG A 198 10.64 -12.46 2.46
CA ARG A 198 11.79 -11.81 3.13
C ARG A 198 11.41 -11.02 4.39
N TRP A 199 10.12 -10.94 4.72
CA TRP A 199 9.58 -10.07 5.77
C TRP A 199 10.29 -10.21 7.13
N LYS A 200 10.62 -11.43 7.58
CA LYS A 200 11.31 -11.65 8.86
C LYS A 200 12.67 -10.97 8.92
N GLY A 201 13.41 -11.05 7.80
CA GLY A 201 14.71 -10.38 7.69
C GLY A 201 14.59 -8.86 7.70
N LEU A 202 13.57 -8.32 7.03
CA LEU A 202 13.28 -6.89 7.02
C LEU A 202 12.84 -6.39 8.39
N ALA A 203 11.96 -7.13 9.08
CA ALA A 203 11.51 -6.80 10.43
C ALA A 203 12.67 -6.74 11.43
N ARG A 204 13.56 -7.74 11.40
CA ARG A 204 14.76 -7.75 12.25
C ARG A 204 15.69 -6.56 11.97
N LYS A 205 15.90 -6.22 10.70
CA LYS A 205 16.71 -5.05 10.31
C LYS A 205 16.07 -3.73 10.76
N ALA A 206 14.75 -3.66 10.78
CA ALA A 206 14.00 -2.54 11.33
C ALA A 206 14.06 -2.49 12.88
N GLY A 207 14.62 -3.52 13.53
CA GLY A 207 14.74 -3.61 14.99
C GLY A 207 13.43 -3.94 15.69
N ILE A 208 12.50 -4.61 14.99
CA ILE A 208 11.27 -5.13 15.59
C ILE A 208 11.64 -6.35 16.45
N ASP A 209 11.09 -6.41 17.64
CA ASP A 209 11.37 -7.46 18.62
C ASP A 209 10.78 -8.82 18.20
N SER A 210 11.30 -9.90 18.82
CA SER A 210 10.94 -11.27 18.44
C SER A 210 9.48 -11.62 18.78
N ARG A 211 8.87 -10.98 19.77
CA ARG A 211 7.46 -11.20 20.13
C ARG A 211 6.56 -10.62 19.05
N SER A 212 6.74 -9.36 18.68
CA SER A 212 6.00 -8.70 17.60
C SER A 212 6.17 -9.42 16.26
N VAL A 213 7.39 -9.93 15.95
CA VAL A 213 7.62 -10.77 14.76
C VAL A 213 6.81 -12.06 14.81
N LYS A 214 6.68 -12.71 15.97
CA LYS A 214 5.86 -13.93 16.12
C LYS A 214 4.37 -13.63 15.94
N GLU A 215 3.88 -12.56 16.54
CA GLU A 215 2.47 -12.13 16.46
C GLU A 215 2.06 -11.76 15.02
N MET A 216 2.95 -11.17 14.23
CA MET A 216 2.70 -10.81 12.83
C MET A 216 2.87 -12.00 11.85
N SER A 217 3.35 -13.16 12.32
CA SER A 217 3.72 -14.28 11.45
C SER A 217 2.55 -14.84 10.64
N SER A 218 1.36 -14.99 11.24
CA SER A 218 0.17 -15.51 10.55
C SER A 218 -0.20 -14.65 9.34
N CYS A 219 -0.14 -13.33 9.47
CA CYS A 219 -0.40 -12.38 8.40
C CYS A 219 0.51 -12.65 7.19
N PHE A 220 1.81 -12.52 7.35
CA PHE A 220 2.76 -12.64 6.22
C PHE A 220 2.83 -14.04 5.62
N GLU A 221 2.77 -15.10 6.45
CA GLU A 221 2.85 -16.47 5.96
C GLU A 221 1.62 -16.86 5.14
N CYS A 222 0.42 -16.42 5.54
CA CYS A 222 -0.79 -16.65 4.78
C CYS A 222 -0.82 -15.85 3.48
N GLY A 223 -0.50 -14.56 3.50
CA GLY A 223 -0.41 -13.74 2.30
C GLY A 223 0.57 -14.32 1.28
N LYS A 224 1.76 -14.72 1.74
CA LYS A 224 2.75 -15.41 0.90
C LYS A 224 2.20 -16.70 0.29
N ARG A 225 1.49 -17.51 1.06
CA ARG A 225 0.89 -18.75 0.57
C ARG A 225 -0.13 -18.49 -0.53
N ARG A 226 -1.08 -17.58 -0.30
CA ARG A 226 -2.12 -17.21 -1.26
C ARG A 226 -1.56 -16.61 -2.56
N LEU A 227 -0.52 -15.77 -2.46
CA LEU A 227 0.21 -15.26 -3.63
C LEU A 227 0.85 -16.39 -4.45
N ARG A 228 1.42 -17.41 -3.79
CA ARG A 228 1.99 -18.57 -4.48
C ARG A 228 0.94 -19.47 -5.13
N GLU A 229 -0.28 -19.52 -4.62
CA GLU A 229 -1.40 -20.22 -5.24
C GLU A 229 -1.80 -19.57 -6.57
N ILE A 230 -1.77 -18.24 -6.66
CA ILE A 230 -2.01 -17.50 -7.91
C ILE A 230 -0.89 -17.74 -8.93
N ALA A 231 0.35 -17.82 -8.48
CA ALA A 231 1.54 -17.91 -9.30
C ALA A 231 1.71 -19.29 -10.00
N ARG A 232 0.88 -20.26 -9.65
CA ARG A 232 0.83 -21.60 -10.28
C ARG A 232 -0.08 -21.59 -11.50
#